data_761c4c4d48a347e6b57f3aed184b36e5
#
_entry.id   761c4c4d48a347e6b57f3aed184b36e5
#
_cell.length_a   1.000
_cell.length_b   1.000
_cell.length_c   1.000
_cell.angle_alpha   90.00
_cell.angle_beta   90.00
_cell.angle_gamma   90.00
#
_symmetry.space_group_name_H-M   'P 1'
#
loop_
_entity.id
_entity.type
_entity.pdbx_description
1 polymer ?
#
loop_
_entity_poly.entity_id
_entity_poly.type
_entity_poly.pdbx_seq_one_letter_code
_entity_poly.pdbx_strand_id
1 'polypeptide(L)'
;MSKAFFVLDDGRIFEGKSWGATGKTFGEAVFQTGMTGYQETLTDPSYHKQVVVMTAPHIGNTGVNTADNESSKIWVAGFVVRNPSTLTSNWRSENSLEAELVAQNIVGIQGVDTRAITRHLRDRGSMRVGIFSDLDLTREEMVVEVRKGEAMSGAFLVADVSTPQPYIVPALGERKFVVAALDLGIKAATPKALAQRGVEVHVLPFNSTIEDIAALNPDGVFISNGPGDPATMVNTIDLVREILLREIPIFGICFGHQILGRALGFETYKLTFGHRGINQPVIDKNTGTVEITSHNHGFALKAPTDVQFSTVYGTGEVTHVSLNDGVVEGLQLLDRPAFSVQYHPEAAAGPHDAAYLFDRFVELMSKQVAV
;
A
#
# COMPACT_ATOMS: atom_id res chain seq x y z
N MET A 1 -17.38 24.62 12.83
CA MET A 1 -16.25 23.67 13.01
C MET A 1 -15.80 23.77 14.45
N SER A 2 -15.88 22.64 15.16
CA SER A 2 -15.47 22.55 16.56
C SER A 2 -13.93 22.40 16.66
N LYS A 3 -13.43 22.55 17.87
CA LYS A 3 -12.04 22.34 18.23
C LYS A 3 -11.70 20.84 18.09
N ALA A 4 -10.52 20.53 17.55
CA ALA A 4 -10.03 19.17 17.42
C ALA A 4 -8.56 19.08 17.83
N PHE A 5 -8.14 17.86 18.22
CA PHE A 5 -6.79 17.58 18.68
C PHE A 5 -6.22 16.36 17.95
N PHE A 6 -5.01 16.51 17.45
CA PHE A 6 -4.17 15.41 16.96
C PHE A 6 -3.15 15.08 18.05
N VAL A 7 -3.26 13.90 18.63
CA VAL A 7 -2.55 13.51 19.86
C VAL A 7 -1.67 12.30 19.57
N LEU A 8 -0.36 12.45 19.78
CA LEU A 8 0.63 11.38 19.63
C LEU A 8 0.88 10.65 20.96
N ASP A 9 1.31 9.40 20.91
CA ASP A 9 1.52 8.57 22.10
C ASP A 9 2.71 9.01 22.98
N ASP A 10 3.62 9.82 22.45
CA ASP A 10 4.69 10.46 23.20
C ASP A 10 4.21 11.69 24.03
N GLY A 11 2.94 12.05 23.88
CA GLY A 11 2.28 13.14 24.57
C GLY A 11 2.25 14.46 23.81
N ARG A 12 2.81 14.52 22.59
CA ARG A 12 2.73 15.73 21.77
C ARG A 12 1.33 15.91 21.21
N ILE A 13 0.81 17.13 21.30
CA ILE A 13 -0.56 17.49 20.89
C ILE A 13 -0.50 18.67 19.92
N PHE A 14 -1.25 18.56 18.83
CA PHE A 14 -1.49 19.63 17.87
C PHE A 14 -2.97 19.97 17.88
N GLU A 15 -3.28 21.24 18.04
CA GLU A 15 -4.64 21.76 18.09
C GLU A 15 -5.03 22.30 16.70
N GLY A 16 -6.24 21.99 16.27
CA GLY A 16 -6.83 22.41 15.01
C GLY A 16 -8.35 22.48 15.08
N LYS A 17 -9.01 22.28 13.97
CA LYS A 17 -10.47 22.28 13.84
C LYS A 17 -10.94 20.94 13.29
N SER A 18 -12.11 20.47 13.70
CA SER A 18 -12.75 19.28 13.12
C SER A 18 -12.96 19.45 11.62
N TRP A 19 -12.79 18.37 10.88
CA TRP A 19 -13.01 18.31 9.45
C TRP A 19 -13.43 16.89 9.06
N GLY A 20 -14.42 16.72 8.16
CA GLY A 20 -15.06 15.44 7.94
C GLY A 20 -16.00 15.06 9.10
N ALA A 21 -16.03 13.80 9.49
CA ALA A 21 -16.82 13.34 10.63
C ALA A 21 -16.25 13.85 11.97
N THR A 22 -17.12 13.96 12.98
CA THR A 22 -16.73 14.32 14.35
C THR A 22 -16.62 13.06 15.22
N GLY A 23 -15.88 13.16 16.35
CA GLY A 23 -15.68 12.08 17.28
C GLY A 23 -14.21 11.76 17.54
N LYS A 24 -13.89 10.47 17.70
CA LYS A 24 -12.52 10.03 17.89
C LYS A 24 -12.15 8.89 16.93
N THR A 25 -10.88 8.85 16.53
CA THR A 25 -10.28 7.76 15.76
C THR A 25 -8.85 7.52 16.20
N PHE A 26 -8.36 6.29 16.00
CA PHE A 26 -7.02 5.87 16.36
C PHE A 26 -6.32 5.14 15.22
N GLY A 27 -5.00 5.21 15.19
CA GLY A 27 -4.18 4.51 14.20
C GLY A 27 -2.70 4.77 14.38
N GLU A 28 -1.93 4.41 13.37
CA GLU A 28 -0.53 4.81 13.25
C GLU A 28 -0.43 6.13 12.46
N ALA A 29 0.23 7.14 13.03
CA ALA A 29 0.51 8.39 12.33
C ALA A 29 1.56 8.17 11.23
N VAL A 30 1.19 8.47 9.99
CA VAL A 30 2.09 8.43 8.83
C VAL A 30 1.92 9.70 8.02
N PHE A 31 2.96 10.10 7.26
CA PHE A 31 2.87 11.27 6.39
C PHE A 31 3.03 10.89 4.93
N GLN A 32 2.26 11.55 4.06
CA GLN A 32 2.27 11.38 2.62
C GLN A 32 2.82 12.64 1.96
N THR A 33 3.84 12.50 1.11
CA THR A 33 4.54 13.62 0.47
C THR A 33 3.99 13.98 -0.91
N GLY A 34 3.04 13.23 -1.44
CA GLY A 34 2.38 13.52 -2.70
C GLY A 34 1.62 14.84 -2.67
N MET A 35 1.73 15.63 -3.74
CA MET A 35 0.98 16.88 -3.90
C MET A 35 -0.42 16.65 -4.50
N THR A 36 -0.65 15.48 -5.07
CA THR A 36 -1.90 15.02 -5.71
C THR A 36 -2.19 13.59 -5.28
N GLY A 37 -3.32 13.02 -5.70
CA GLY A 37 -3.65 11.62 -5.45
C GLY A 37 -4.13 11.35 -4.03
N TYR A 38 -4.75 12.33 -3.41
CA TYR A 38 -5.29 12.15 -2.05
C TYR A 38 -6.47 11.18 -2.01
N GLN A 39 -7.30 11.12 -3.07
CA GLN A 39 -8.42 10.18 -3.14
C GLN A 39 -7.93 8.74 -3.24
N GLU A 40 -6.95 8.49 -4.10
CA GLU A 40 -6.28 7.20 -4.25
C GLU A 40 -5.62 6.78 -2.94
N THR A 41 -4.94 7.72 -2.24
CA THR A 41 -4.38 7.48 -0.90
C THR A 41 -5.45 7.08 0.12
N LEU A 42 -6.60 7.78 0.14
CA LEU A 42 -7.68 7.51 1.07
C LEU A 42 -8.33 6.14 0.85
N THR A 43 -8.44 5.73 -0.42
CA THR A 43 -9.12 4.50 -0.83
C THR A 43 -8.19 3.30 -1.04
N ASP A 44 -6.87 3.47 -0.85
CA ASP A 44 -5.89 2.38 -0.86
C ASP A 44 -5.99 1.55 0.44
N PRO A 45 -6.34 0.25 0.34
CA PRO A 45 -6.46 -0.63 1.51
C PRO A 45 -5.18 -0.74 2.35
N SER A 46 -4.00 -0.49 1.76
CA SER A 46 -2.71 -0.53 2.46
C SER A 46 -2.60 0.54 3.57
N TYR A 47 -3.45 1.58 3.56
CA TYR A 47 -3.52 2.57 4.64
C TYR A 47 -4.47 2.18 5.78
N HIS A 48 -5.03 0.97 5.78
CA HIS A 48 -5.92 0.54 6.86
C HIS A 48 -5.25 0.67 8.24
N LYS A 49 -5.99 1.23 9.22
CA LYS A 49 -5.50 1.58 10.57
C LYS A 49 -4.38 2.64 10.60
N GLN A 50 -4.20 3.42 9.54
CA GLN A 50 -3.27 4.55 9.54
C GLN A 50 -4.02 5.88 9.52
N VAL A 51 -3.51 6.87 10.26
CA VAL A 51 -3.93 8.27 10.21
C VAL A 51 -2.94 9.01 9.32
N VAL A 52 -3.42 9.45 8.16
CA VAL A 52 -2.57 10.02 7.12
C VAL A 52 -2.46 11.53 7.26
N VAL A 53 -1.24 12.04 7.36
CA VAL A 53 -0.90 13.47 7.39
C VAL A 53 -0.42 13.89 6.01
N MET A 54 -1.16 14.76 5.33
CA MET A 54 -0.72 15.31 4.05
C MET A 54 0.30 16.42 4.27
N THR A 55 1.47 16.31 3.65
CA THR A 55 2.51 17.34 3.72
C THR A 55 2.21 18.53 2.82
N ALA A 56 1.50 18.29 1.70
CA ALA A 56 1.03 19.35 0.82
C ALA A 56 0.04 20.26 1.58
N PRO A 57 0.22 21.59 1.55
CA PRO A 57 -0.57 22.49 2.39
C PRO A 57 -2.03 22.61 1.94
N HIS A 58 -2.33 22.43 0.65
CA HIS A 58 -3.68 22.54 0.09
C HIS A 58 -4.15 21.20 -0.45
N ILE A 59 -5.27 20.68 0.08
CA ILE A 59 -5.85 19.39 -0.26
C ILE A 59 -7.34 19.56 -0.54
N GLY A 60 -7.89 18.77 -1.48
CA GLY A 60 -9.32 18.75 -1.80
C GLY A 60 -9.73 19.61 -3.00
N ASN A 61 -8.79 20.30 -3.63
CA ASN A 61 -9.08 21.22 -4.75
C ASN A 61 -9.59 20.51 -6.02
N THR A 62 -9.28 19.26 -6.24
CA THR A 62 -9.78 18.46 -7.38
C THR A 62 -11.11 17.75 -7.09
N GLY A 63 -11.61 17.84 -5.84
CA GLY A 63 -12.79 17.10 -5.41
C GLY A 63 -12.53 15.59 -5.34
N VAL A 64 -13.60 14.82 -5.44
CA VAL A 64 -13.58 13.35 -5.54
C VAL A 64 -14.49 12.90 -6.69
N ASN A 65 -14.25 11.72 -7.23
CA ASN A 65 -15.06 11.09 -8.29
C ASN A 65 -15.00 9.55 -8.15
N THR A 66 -15.92 8.86 -8.82
CA THR A 66 -16.02 7.39 -8.75
C THR A 66 -14.91 6.65 -9.49
N ALA A 67 -14.24 7.28 -10.45
CA ALA A 67 -13.24 6.65 -11.31
C ALA A 67 -11.86 6.51 -10.65
N ASP A 68 -11.52 7.40 -9.70
CA ASP A 68 -10.19 7.47 -9.07
C ASP A 68 -10.12 6.69 -7.74
N ASN A 69 -11.14 5.91 -7.41
CA ASN A 69 -11.11 5.05 -6.23
C ASN A 69 -10.25 3.80 -6.48
N GLU A 70 -9.36 3.49 -5.55
CA GLU A 70 -8.55 2.28 -5.56
C GLU A 70 -9.24 1.06 -4.92
N SER A 71 -10.38 1.29 -4.25
CA SER A 71 -11.25 0.26 -3.69
C SER A 71 -12.66 0.81 -3.42
N SER A 72 -13.50 0.00 -2.79
CA SER A 72 -14.93 0.31 -2.56
C SER A 72 -15.20 1.38 -1.51
N LYS A 73 -14.22 1.76 -0.69
CA LYS A 73 -14.39 2.72 0.43
C LYS A 73 -13.07 3.40 0.82
N ILE A 74 -13.17 4.39 1.71
CA ILE A 74 -12.02 4.98 2.40
C ILE A 74 -11.54 4.03 3.50
N TRP A 75 -10.22 3.76 3.53
CA TRP A 75 -9.59 2.84 4.48
C TRP A 75 -8.77 3.53 5.57
N VAL A 76 -8.35 4.77 5.36
CA VAL A 76 -7.58 5.49 6.38
C VAL A 76 -8.39 5.61 7.67
N ALA A 77 -7.74 5.45 8.82
CA ALA A 77 -8.37 5.61 10.12
C ALA A 77 -8.72 7.08 10.40
N GLY A 78 -7.97 8.02 9.82
CA GLY A 78 -8.21 9.45 9.95
C GLY A 78 -7.38 10.25 8.97
N PHE A 79 -7.73 11.52 8.76
CA PHE A 79 -7.09 12.36 7.77
C PHE A 79 -6.72 13.74 8.32
N VAL A 80 -5.46 14.15 8.07
CA VAL A 80 -4.87 15.37 8.66
C VAL A 80 -4.38 16.28 7.56
N VAL A 81 -4.90 17.51 7.52
CA VAL A 81 -4.55 18.50 6.51
C VAL A 81 -4.30 19.87 7.13
N ARG A 82 -3.54 20.71 6.45
CA ARG A 82 -3.35 22.09 6.86
C ARG A 82 -4.51 22.97 6.40
N ASN A 83 -4.74 23.06 5.10
CA ASN A 83 -5.74 23.92 4.49
C ASN A 83 -6.57 23.11 3.48
N PRO A 84 -7.73 22.57 3.87
CA PRO A 84 -8.60 21.91 2.92
C PRO A 84 -9.24 22.95 2.00
N SER A 85 -9.40 22.59 0.73
CA SER A 85 -10.12 23.44 -0.23
C SER A 85 -11.60 23.42 0.07
N THR A 86 -12.22 24.57 0.16
CA THR A 86 -13.68 24.75 0.31
C THR A 86 -14.41 24.71 -1.03
N LEU A 87 -13.67 24.88 -2.14
CA LEU A 87 -14.20 24.84 -3.49
C LEU A 87 -13.44 23.81 -4.30
N THR A 88 -14.16 23.00 -5.04
CA THR A 88 -13.59 22.09 -6.03
C THR A 88 -13.46 22.80 -7.37
N SER A 89 -12.34 22.62 -8.06
CA SER A 89 -12.05 23.23 -9.36
C SER A 89 -11.46 22.19 -10.31
N ASN A 90 -12.25 21.18 -10.64
CA ASN A 90 -11.88 20.13 -11.59
C ASN A 90 -13.13 19.64 -12.31
N TRP A 91 -13.05 19.47 -13.62
CA TRP A 91 -14.17 19.02 -14.44
C TRP A 91 -14.63 17.58 -14.12
N ARG A 92 -13.76 16.77 -13.50
CA ARG A 92 -14.07 15.39 -13.08
C ARG A 92 -14.68 15.32 -11.67
N SER A 93 -14.78 16.46 -10.96
CA SER A 93 -15.30 16.46 -9.59
C SER A 93 -16.77 16.12 -9.56
N GLU A 94 -17.13 15.09 -8.82
CA GLU A 94 -18.52 14.68 -8.55
C GLU A 94 -18.97 15.16 -7.16
N ASN A 95 -18.05 15.28 -6.21
CA ASN A 95 -18.32 15.69 -4.84
C ASN A 95 -17.11 16.42 -4.23
N SER A 96 -17.31 17.08 -3.09
CA SER A 96 -16.21 17.62 -2.30
C SER A 96 -15.59 16.53 -1.42
N LEU A 97 -14.28 16.66 -1.14
CA LEU A 97 -13.58 15.74 -0.27
C LEU A 97 -14.17 15.72 1.16
N GLU A 98 -14.58 16.89 1.69
CA GLU A 98 -15.20 16.96 3.02
C GLU A 98 -16.52 16.18 3.08
N ALA A 99 -17.37 16.34 2.07
CA ALA A 99 -18.63 15.60 1.99
C ALA A 99 -18.41 14.08 1.93
N GLU A 100 -17.39 13.64 1.22
CA GLU A 100 -17.01 12.22 1.12
C GLU A 100 -16.51 11.68 2.48
N LEU A 101 -15.66 12.43 3.18
CA LEU A 101 -15.22 12.05 4.54
C LEU A 101 -16.37 11.93 5.52
N VAL A 102 -17.34 12.86 5.45
CA VAL A 102 -18.55 12.81 6.29
C VAL A 102 -19.41 11.59 5.93
N ALA A 103 -19.65 11.36 4.64
CA ALA A 103 -20.48 10.25 4.16
C ALA A 103 -19.94 8.88 4.60
N GLN A 104 -18.61 8.73 4.66
CA GLN A 104 -17.95 7.51 5.07
C GLN A 104 -17.50 7.50 6.55
N ASN A 105 -17.95 8.49 7.34
CA ASN A 105 -17.65 8.61 8.78
C ASN A 105 -16.15 8.65 9.10
N ILE A 106 -15.36 9.33 8.28
CA ILE A 106 -13.92 9.50 8.49
C ILE A 106 -13.65 10.76 9.31
N VAL A 107 -13.04 10.56 10.47
CA VAL A 107 -12.65 11.67 11.36
C VAL A 107 -11.41 12.36 10.83
N GLY A 108 -11.48 13.67 10.66
CA GLY A 108 -10.36 14.47 10.17
C GLY A 108 -10.10 15.70 11.04
N ILE A 109 -8.93 16.27 10.82
CA ILE A 109 -8.51 17.53 11.47
C ILE A 109 -7.81 18.43 10.44
N GLN A 110 -8.15 19.72 10.50
CA GLN A 110 -7.57 20.76 9.67
C GLN A 110 -6.94 21.88 10.50
N GLY A 111 -6.12 22.70 9.86
CA GLY A 111 -5.52 23.89 10.49
C GLY A 111 -4.33 23.58 11.39
N VAL A 112 -3.85 22.33 11.41
CA VAL A 112 -2.67 21.94 12.18
C VAL A 112 -1.38 22.23 11.40
N ASP A 113 -0.26 22.36 12.11
CA ASP A 113 1.07 22.46 11.49
C ASP A 113 1.55 21.09 11.01
N THR A 114 1.12 20.69 9.79
CA THR A 114 1.51 19.41 9.18
C THR A 114 3.02 19.28 8.95
N ARG A 115 3.73 20.41 8.75
CA ARG A 115 5.20 20.41 8.65
C ARG A 115 5.85 20.03 9.97
N ALA A 116 5.37 20.59 11.10
CA ALA A 116 5.88 20.24 12.42
C ALA A 116 5.58 18.78 12.77
N ILE A 117 4.37 18.27 12.42
CA ILE A 117 4.02 16.85 12.58
C ILE A 117 4.95 15.98 11.75
N THR A 118 5.14 16.27 10.46
CA THR A 118 6.02 15.51 9.56
C THR A 118 7.45 15.43 10.08
N ARG A 119 8.02 16.56 10.53
CA ARG A 119 9.36 16.59 11.11
C ARG A 119 9.45 15.73 12.37
N HIS A 120 8.43 15.80 13.22
CA HIS A 120 8.37 14.99 14.44
C HIS A 120 8.36 13.50 14.14
N LEU A 121 7.50 13.06 13.21
CA LEU A 121 7.41 11.66 12.78
C LEU A 121 8.68 11.18 12.06
N ARG A 122 9.34 12.04 11.27
CA ARG A 122 10.63 11.73 10.64
C ARG A 122 11.73 11.49 11.69
N ASP A 123 11.77 12.33 12.72
CA ASP A 123 12.84 12.33 13.72
C ASP A 123 12.59 11.26 14.81
N ARG A 124 11.33 10.90 15.12
CA ARG A 124 10.94 9.98 16.19
C ARG A 124 10.37 8.65 15.69
N GLY A 125 10.00 8.57 14.44
CA GLY A 125 9.34 7.41 13.84
C GLY A 125 7.82 7.53 13.79
N SER A 126 7.21 6.67 12.98
CA SER A 126 5.77 6.46 12.98
C SER A 126 5.33 5.94 14.35
N MET A 127 4.24 6.48 14.88
CA MET A 127 3.77 6.16 16.23
C MET A 127 2.25 6.17 16.32
N ARG A 128 1.71 5.63 17.39
CA ARG A 128 0.26 5.65 17.66
C ARG A 128 -0.24 7.07 17.80
N VAL A 129 -1.44 7.29 17.30
CA VAL A 129 -2.09 8.60 17.27
C VAL A 129 -3.59 8.49 17.46
N GLY A 130 -4.20 9.53 17.97
CA GLY A 130 -5.64 9.74 17.95
C GLY A 130 -5.99 11.13 17.42
N ILE A 131 -7.13 11.23 16.74
CA ILE A 131 -7.81 12.49 16.46
C ILE A 131 -9.05 12.55 17.33
N PHE A 132 -9.27 13.67 18.01
CA PHE A 132 -10.38 13.88 18.92
C PHE A 132 -11.09 15.20 18.58
N SER A 133 -12.41 15.17 18.43
CA SER A 133 -13.25 16.34 18.26
C SER A 133 -14.59 16.14 18.96
N ASP A 134 -15.18 17.23 19.46
CA ASP A 134 -16.49 17.22 20.14
C ASP A 134 -16.60 16.24 21.32
N LEU A 135 -15.51 16.11 22.10
CA LEU A 135 -15.42 15.23 23.25
C LEU A 135 -14.99 16.03 24.49
N ASP A 136 -15.61 15.71 25.63
CA ASP A 136 -15.25 16.28 26.95
C ASP A 136 -14.14 15.40 27.57
N LEU A 137 -12.92 15.52 27.04
CA LEU A 137 -11.71 14.82 27.48
C LEU A 137 -10.60 15.83 27.76
N THR A 138 -9.88 15.65 28.84
CA THR A 138 -8.66 16.39 29.12
C THR A 138 -7.54 15.93 28.17
N ARG A 139 -6.48 16.73 28.04
CA ARG A 139 -5.31 16.37 27.21
C ARG A 139 -4.62 15.11 27.72
N GLU A 140 -4.56 14.94 29.02
CA GLU A 140 -3.97 13.77 29.69
C GLU A 140 -4.79 12.51 29.38
N GLU A 141 -6.11 12.58 29.45
CA GLU A 141 -7.00 11.45 29.09
C GLU A 141 -6.87 11.07 27.63
N MET A 142 -6.77 12.04 26.71
CA MET A 142 -6.55 11.78 25.28
C MET A 142 -5.23 10.99 25.05
N VAL A 143 -4.13 11.38 25.72
CA VAL A 143 -2.85 10.66 25.63
C VAL A 143 -2.97 9.23 26.16
N VAL A 144 -3.69 9.04 27.28
CA VAL A 144 -3.95 7.70 27.84
C VAL A 144 -4.72 6.84 26.86
N GLU A 145 -5.75 7.38 26.20
CA GLU A 145 -6.52 6.67 25.17
C GLU A 145 -5.63 6.24 23.98
N VAL A 146 -4.79 7.14 23.47
CA VAL A 146 -3.87 6.83 22.36
C VAL A 146 -2.91 5.70 22.71
N ARG A 147 -2.39 5.67 23.93
CA ARG A 147 -1.43 4.65 24.40
C ARG A 147 -2.04 3.25 24.53
N LYS A 148 -3.37 3.12 24.61
CA LYS A 148 -4.09 1.84 24.61
C LYS A 148 -4.17 1.21 23.20
N GLY A 149 -3.92 2.00 22.14
CA GLY A 149 -4.00 1.52 20.76
C GLY A 149 -2.97 0.44 20.44
N GLU A 150 -3.29 -0.40 19.48
CA GLU A 150 -2.39 -1.42 18.97
C GLU A 150 -1.24 -0.83 18.15
N ALA A 151 -0.10 -1.51 18.14
CA ALA A 151 1.02 -1.14 17.28
C ALA A 151 0.86 -1.79 15.90
N MET A 152 1.45 -1.19 14.87
CA MET A 152 1.46 -1.78 13.52
C MET A 152 2.31 -3.05 13.44
N SER A 153 3.40 -3.13 14.22
CA SER A 153 4.19 -4.37 14.34
C SER A 153 3.38 -5.46 15.03
N GLY A 154 3.28 -6.62 14.39
CA GLY A 154 2.44 -7.73 14.83
C GLY A 154 0.95 -7.60 14.44
N ALA A 155 0.56 -6.55 13.72
CA ALA A 155 -0.83 -6.36 13.31
C ALA A 155 -1.19 -7.23 12.09
N PHE A 156 -2.17 -8.12 12.24
CA PHE A 156 -2.78 -8.89 11.17
C PHE A 156 -4.02 -8.15 10.65
N LEU A 157 -3.89 -7.43 9.53
CA LEU A 157 -4.95 -6.56 9.02
C LEU A 157 -5.53 -7.00 7.66
N VAL A 158 -4.92 -7.96 7.01
CA VAL A 158 -5.31 -8.41 5.66
C VAL A 158 -6.75 -8.92 5.63
N ALA A 159 -7.20 -9.59 6.69
CA ALA A 159 -8.58 -10.10 6.77
C ALA A 159 -9.67 -9.01 6.72
N ASP A 160 -9.33 -7.79 7.14
CA ASP A 160 -10.27 -6.65 7.14
C ASP A 160 -10.47 -6.05 5.73
N VAL A 161 -9.49 -6.24 4.83
CA VAL A 161 -9.41 -5.55 3.53
C VAL A 161 -9.57 -6.50 2.34
N SER A 162 -9.28 -7.78 2.49
CA SER A 162 -9.41 -8.79 1.43
C SER A 162 -10.86 -9.01 1.02
N THR A 163 -11.06 -9.32 -0.25
CA THR A 163 -12.40 -9.69 -0.75
C THR A 163 -12.96 -10.91 0.00
N PRO A 164 -14.24 -10.90 0.39
CA PRO A 164 -14.86 -12.05 1.06
C PRO A 164 -15.17 -13.22 0.11
N GLN A 165 -15.20 -12.98 -1.20
CA GLN A 165 -15.48 -13.97 -2.24
C GLN A 165 -14.65 -13.72 -3.48
N PRO A 166 -14.26 -14.76 -4.23
CA PRO A 166 -13.58 -14.60 -5.50
C PRO A 166 -14.39 -13.76 -6.49
N TYR A 167 -13.71 -12.97 -7.31
CA TYR A 167 -14.30 -12.27 -8.45
C TYR A 167 -13.35 -12.26 -9.64
N ILE A 168 -13.87 -11.97 -10.83
CA ILE A 168 -13.11 -11.98 -12.08
C ILE A 168 -13.08 -10.58 -12.67
N VAL A 169 -11.89 -10.13 -13.07
CA VAL A 169 -11.71 -8.97 -13.95
C VAL A 169 -11.34 -9.51 -15.32
N PRO A 170 -12.24 -9.40 -16.32
CA PRO A 170 -12.01 -9.96 -17.63
C PRO A 170 -10.89 -9.23 -18.38
N ALA A 171 -10.20 -9.95 -19.25
CA ALA A 171 -9.22 -9.35 -20.13
C ALA A 171 -9.86 -8.27 -21.01
N LEU A 172 -9.17 -7.18 -21.25
CA LEU A 172 -9.58 -6.17 -22.21
C LEU A 172 -9.13 -6.60 -23.63
N GLY A 173 -10.10 -7.02 -24.44
CA GLY A 173 -9.84 -7.61 -25.76
C GLY A 173 -9.66 -9.13 -25.70
N GLU A 174 -8.76 -9.67 -26.52
CA GLU A 174 -8.49 -11.11 -26.56
C GLU A 174 -7.81 -11.58 -25.27
N ARG A 175 -8.36 -12.63 -24.64
CA ARG A 175 -7.73 -13.26 -23.48
C ARG A 175 -6.54 -14.10 -23.90
N LYS A 176 -5.37 -13.72 -23.38
CA LYS A 176 -4.10 -14.41 -23.64
C LYS A 176 -3.64 -15.28 -22.46
N PHE A 177 -3.90 -14.81 -21.23
CA PHE A 177 -3.46 -15.46 -20.00
C PHE A 177 -4.53 -15.38 -18.92
N VAL A 178 -4.42 -16.29 -17.94
CA VAL A 178 -5.19 -16.33 -16.70
C VAL A 178 -4.24 -16.13 -15.53
N VAL A 179 -4.54 -15.18 -14.66
CA VAL A 179 -3.77 -14.93 -13.43
C VAL A 179 -4.64 -15.13 -12.21
N ALA A 180 -4.16 -15.90 -11.24
CA ALA A 180 -4.72 -15.97 -9.90
C ALA A 180 -4.08 -14.85 -9.06
N ALA A 181 -4.87 -13.87 -8.61
CA ALA A 181 -4.40 -12.76 -7.79
C ALA A 181 -4.84 -12.95 -6.34
N LEU A 182 -3.89 -13.12 -5.41
CA LEU A 182 -4.18 -13.14 -3.98
C LEU A 182 -4.47 -11.71 -3.50
N ASP A 183 -5.68 -11.49 -3.01
CA ASP A 183 -6.13 -10.21 -2.48
C ASP A 183 -5.71 -10.05 -1.01
N LEU A 184 -4.60 -9.36 -0.81
CA LEU A 184 -4.11 -8.95 0.51
C LEU A 184 -4.50 -7.50 0.83
N GLY A 185 -5.27 -6.86 -0.06
CA GLY A 185 -5.66 -5.46 -0.06
C GLY A 185 -5.41 -4.81 -1.44
N ILE A 186 -5.81 -5.51 -2.51
CA ILE A 186 -5.50 -5.16 -3.91
C ILE A 186 -6.11 -3.82 -4.30
N LYS A 187 -5.32 -2.98 -4.95
CA LYS A 187 -5.77 -1.73 -5.56
C LYS A 187 -6.44 -2.02 -6.90
N ALA A 188 -7.53 -1.30 -7.20
CA ALA A 188 -8.30 -1.47 -8.43
C ALA A 188 -7.47 -1.23 -9.72
N ALA A 189 -6.44 -0.40 -9.65
CA ALA A 189 -5.54 -0.14 -10.77
C ALA A 189 -4.75 -1.39 -11.21
N THR A 190 -4.39 -2.28 -10.28
CA THR A 190 -3.58 -3.48 -10.57
C THR A 190 -4.26 -4.47 -11.52
N PRO A 191 -5.45 -5.02 -11.22
CA PRO A 191 -6.12 -5.93 -12.15
C PRO A 191 -6.50 -5.24 -13.46
N LYS A 192 -6.77 -3.92 -13.47
CA LYS A 192 -7.00 -3.15 -14.70
C LYS A 192 -5.74 -3.10 -15.58
N ALA A 193 -4.53 -2.90 -14.98
CA ALA A 193 -3.28 -2.89 -15.70
C ALA A 193 -2.96 -4.25 -16.34
N LEU A 194 -3.27 -5.35 -15.67
CA LEU A 194 -3.16 -6.71 -16.22
C LEU A 194 -4.21 -6.94 -17.33
N ALA A 195 -5.45 -6.56 -17.10
CA ALA A 195 -6.54 -6.72 -18.07
C ALA A 195 -6.25 -6.00 -19.40
N GLN A 196 -5.65 -4.80 -19.37
CA GLN A 196 -5.20 -4.05 -20.54
C GLN A 196 -4.16 -4.80 -21.39
N ARG A 197 -3.48 -5.81 -20.83
CA ARG A 197 -2.49 -6.66 -21.48
C ARG A 197 -3.03 -8.01 -21.94
N GLY A 198 -4.35 -8.17 -21.90
CA GLY A 198 -5.02 -9.41 -22.30
C GLY A 198 -5.00 -10.49 -21.21
N VAL A 199 -4.84 -10.11 -19.95
CA VAL A 199 -4.87 -11.04 -18.81
C VAL A 199 -6.25 -11.02 -18.18
N GLU A 200 -6.87 -12.20 -18.04
CA GLU A 200 -8.04 -12.41 -17.17
C GLU A 200 -7.55 -12.62 -15.74
N VAL A 201 -8.02 -11.80 -14.80
CA VAL A 201 -7.56 -11.83 -13.41
C VAL A 201 -8.65 -12.40 -12.52
N HIS A 202 -8.38 -13.56 -11.91
CA HIS A 202 -9.21 -14.16 -10.88
C HIS A 202 -8.68 -13.69 -9.51
N VAL A 203 -9.40 -12.75 -8.91
CA VAL A 203 -9.03 -12.22 -7.59
C VAL A 203 -9.59 -13.14 -6.51
N LEU A 204 -8.68 -13.69 -5.71
CA LEU A 204 -8.97 -14.68 -4.68
C LEU A 204 -8.79 -14.08 -3.27
N PRO A 205 -9.60 -14.48 -2.27
CA PRO A 205 -9.39 -14.11 -0.88
C PRO A 205 -8.00 -14.47 -0.36
N PHE A 206 -7.50 -13.74 0.66
CA PHE A 206 -6.18 -13.96 1.26
C PHE A 206 -5.97 -15.37 1.83
N ASN A 207 -7.04 -16.06 2.22
CA ASN A 207 -7.02 -17.39 2.82
C ASN A 207 -7.27 -18.53 1.81
N SER A 208 -7.18 -18.24 0.51
CA SER A 208 -7.27 -19.28 -0.53
C SER A 208 -6.12 -20.27 -0.44
N THR A 209 -6.39 -21.49 -0.84
CA THR A 209 -5.44 -22.61 -0.79
C THR A 209 -4.72 -22.79 -2.13
N ILE A 210 -3.72 -23.68 -2.14
CA ILE A 210 -3.02 -24.04 -3.37
C ILE A 210 -3.95 -24.81 -4.33
N GLU A 211 -4.95 -25.52 -3.80
CA GLU A 211 -5.98 -26.22 -4.56
C GLU A 211 -6.90 -25.23 -5.27
N ASP A 212 -7.30 -24.12 -4.60
CA ASP A 212 -8.10 -23.05 -5.20
C ASP A 212 -7.36 -22.41 -6.38
N ILE A 213 -6.07 -22.15 -6.22
CA ILE A 213 -5.22 -21.62 -7.28
C ILE A 213 -5.08 -22.64 -8.43
N ALA A 214 -4.75 -23.89 -8.11
CA ALA A 214 -4.54 -24.94 -9.11
C ALA A 214 -5.81 -25.25 -9.92
N ALA A 215 -6.99 -25.14 -9.31
CA ALA A 215 -8.27 -25.33 -10.00
C ALA A 215 -8.51 -24.33 -11.14
N LEU A 216 -7.88 -23.17 -11.10
CA LEU A 216 -7.93 -22.16 -12.16
C LEU A 216 -6.99 -22.48 -13.33
N ASN A 217 -6.02 -23.39 -13.13
CA ASN A 217 -4.91 -23.64 -14.07
C ASN A 217 -4.29 -22.32 -14.58
N PRO A 218 -3.81 -21.45 -13.68
CA PRO A 218 -3.37 -20.12 -14.05
C PRO A 218 -2.00 -20.16 -14.73
N ASP A 219 -1.79 -19.22 -15.66
CA ASP A 219 -0.49 -18.96 -16.28
C ASP A 219 0.48 -18.25 -15.34
N GLY A 220 -0.03 -17.60 -14.29
CA GLY A 220 0.77 -16.93 -13.27
C GLY A 220 -0.02 -16.59 -12.01
N VAL A 221 0.70 -16.29 -10.93
CA VAL A 221 0.13 -15.84 -9.66
C VAL A 221 0.62 -14.43 -9.36
N PHE A 222 -0.33 -13.56 -9.02
CA PHE A 222 -0.05 -12.21 -8.55
C PHE A 222 -0.28 -12.12 -7.04
N ILE A 223 0.66 -11.53 -6.30
CA ILE A 223 0.56 -11.30 -4.85
C ILE A 223 0.44 -9.80 -4.61
N SER A 224 -0.72 -9.36 -4.13
CA SER A 224 -1.05 -7.94 -4.08
C SER A 224 -0.38 -7.19 -2.94
N ASN A 225 -0.48 -5.87 -2.99
CA ASN A 225 -0.26 -4.96 -1.87
C ASN A 225 -1.24 -5.24 -0.72
N GLY A 226 -0.97 -4.68 0.47
CA GLY A 226 -1.83 -4.82 1.64
C GLY A 226 -1.29 -4.14 2.89
N PRO A 227 -2.12 -4.05 3.96
CA PRO A 227 -1.76 -3.45 5.25
C PRO A 227 -1.19 -4.45 6.24
N GLY A 228 -0.60 -3.92 7.31
CA GLY A 228 -0.17 -4.68 8.47
C GLY A 228 1.28 -5.16 8.43
N ASP A 229 1.58 -6.13 9.30
CA ASP A 229 2.92 -6.71 9.40
C ASP A 229 3.02 -8.01 8.59
N PRO A 230 3.88 -8.09 7.56
CA PRO A 230 4.03 -9.29 6.75
C PRO A 230 4.47 -10.53 7.53
N ALA A 231 5.09 -10.34 8.71
CA ALA A 231 5.49 -11.46 9.56
C ALA A 231 4.29 -12.26 10.12
N THR A 232 3.10 -11.68 10.15
CA THR A 232 1.88 -12.33 10.63
C THR A 232 1.25 -13.29 9.60
N MET A 233 1.67 -13.21 8.33
CA MET A 233 1.07 -13.91 7.19
C MET A 233 1.62 -15.33 6.97
N VAL A 234 1.76 -16.13 8.03
CA VAL A 234 2.42 -17.44 7.97
C VAL A 234 1.81 -18.36 6.89
N ASN A 235 0.48 -18.49 6.85
CA ASN A 235 -0.19 -19.35 5.87
C ASN A 235 0.03 -18.87 4.42
N THR A 236 -0.01 -17.55 4.18
CA THR A 236 0.25 -16.99 2.84
C THR A 236 1.71 -17.17 2.43
N ILE A 237 2.65 -17.05 3.37
CA ILE A 237 4.07 -17.32 3.13
C ILE A 237 4.26 -18.77 2.72
N ASP A 238 3.62 -19.73 3.41
CA ASP A 238 3.69 -21.15 3.10
C ASP A 238 3.03 -21.46 1.74
N LEU A 239 1.89 -20.82 1.43
CA LEU A 239 1.26 -20.91 0.11
C LEU A 239 2.21 -20.45 -1.00
N VAL A 240 2.92 -19.32 -0.83
CA VAL A 240 3.89 -18.82 -1.81
C VAL A 240 5.06 -19.80 -1.99
N ARG A 241 5.49 -20.49 -0.93
CA ARG A 241 6.49 -21.55 -1.01
C ARG A 241 6.03 -22.72 -1.89
N GLU A 242 4.76 -23.13 -1.76
CA GLU A 242 4.18 -24.17 -2.60
C GLU A 242 4.06 -23.73 -4.07
N ILE A 243 3.70 -22.46 -4.34
CA ILE A 243 3.66 -21.91 -5.68
C ILE A 243 5.05 -21.90 -6.32
N LEU A 244 6.09 -21.53 -5.55
CA LEU A 244 7.50 -21.57 -6.00
C LEU A 244 7.94 -22.99 -6.36
N LEU A 245 7.54 -24.02 -5.60
CA LEU A 245 7.84 -25.44 -5.87
C LEU A 245 7.18 -25.93 -7.16
N ARG A 246 6.02 -25.38 -7.52
CA ARG A 246 5.29 -25.70 -8.75
C ARG A 246 5.78 -24.92 -9.98
N GLU A 247 6.73 -24.02 -9.78
CA GLU A 247 7.34 -23.17 -10.83
C GLU A 247 6.32 -22.29 -11.59
N ILE A 248 5.18 -21.98 -10.94
CA ILE A 248 4.19 -21.06 -11.50
C ILE A 248 4.78 -19.63 -11.45
N PRO A 249 4.72 -18.86 -12.56
CA PRO A 249 5.20 -17.49 -12.59
C PRO A 249 4.60 -16.61 -11.48
N ILE A 250 5.45 -15.89 -10.73
CA ILE A 250 5.04 -15.02 -9.63
C ILE A 250 5.44 -13.57 -9.89
N PHE A 251 4.49 -12.66 -9.68
CA PHE A 251 4.76 -11.23 -9.51
C PHE A 251 4.17 -10.72 -8.21
N GLY A 252 4.99 -10.11 -7.34
CA GLY A 252 4.57 -9.53 -6.06
C GLY A 252 4.78 -8.02 -6.01
N ILE A 253 3.79 -7.27 -5.51
CA ILE A 253 3.85 -5.81 -5.34
C ILE A 253 3.71 -5.46 -3.86
N CYS A 254 4.59 -4.60 -3.35
CA CYS A 254 4.57 -3.99 -2.03
C CYS A 254 4.50 -5.05 -0.90
N PHE A 255 3.35 -5.30 -0.31
CA PHE A 255 3.18 -6.38 0.67
C PHE A 255 3.50 -7.75 0.06
N GLY A 256 3.11 -7.96 -1.23
CA GLY A 256 3.45 -9.17 -1.98
C GLY A 256 4.96 -9.36 -2.19
N HIS A 257 5.73 -8.29 -2.34
CA HIS A 257 7.19 -8.34 -2.34
C HIS A 257 7.73 -8.81 -0.98
N GLN A 258 7.18 -8.30 0.11
CA GLN A 258 7.58 -8.69 1.46
C GLN A 258 7.22 -10.16 1.73
N ILE A 259 6.06 -10.63 1.29
CA ILE A 259 5.63 -12.03 1.42
C ILE A 259 6.54 -12.96 0.60
N LEU A 260 6.87 -12.60 -0.65
CA LEU A 260 7.82 -13.38 -1.46
C LEU A 260 9.19 -13.44 -0.79
N GLY A 261 9.72 -12.30 -0.32
CA GLY A 261 10.99 -12.26 0.38
C GLY A 261 11.01 -13.14 1.65
N ARG A 262 9.92 -13.15 2.40
CA ARG A 262 9.77 -14.03 3.57
C ARG A 262 9.67 -15.51 3.18
N ALA A 263 9.01 -15.83 2.08
CA ALA A 263 8.96 -17.20 1.54
C ALA A 263 10.36 -17.71 1.17
N LEU A 264 11.21 -16.81 0.68
CA LEU A 264 12.62 -17.08 0.38
C LEU A 264 13.53 -17.15 1.62
N GLY A 265 13.01 -16.85 2.82
CA GLY A 265 13.74 -16.94 4.08
C GLY A 265 14.30 -15.61 4.61
N PHE A 266 14.03 -14.48 3.98
CA PHE A 266 14.47 -13.17 4.48
C PHE A 266 13.57 -12.66 5.61
N GLU A 267 14.17 -11.84 6.49
CA GLU A 267 13.43 -11.11 7.51
C GLU A 267 12.86 -9.79 6.95
N THR A 268 11.75 -9.36 7.51
CA THR A 268 11.23 -8.01 7.34
C THR A 268 11.48 -7.18 8.59
N TYR A 269 11.68 -5.89 8.44
CA TYR A 269 11.85 -4.95 9.54
C TYR A 269 11.00 -3.70 9.32
N LYS A 270 10.60 -3.07 10.43
CA LYS A 270 9.85 -1.82 10.39
C LYS A 270 10.80 -0.64 10.14
N LEU A 271 10.49 0.15 9.11
CA LEU A 271 11.16 1.42 8.84
C LEU A 271 10.79 2.47 9.89
N THR A 272 11.69 3.40 10.17
CA THR A 272 11.46 4.44 11.18
C THR A 272 10.17 5.23 10.90
N PHE A 273 9.97 5.69 9.67
CA PHE A 273 8.76 6.44 9.26
C PHE A 273 8.10 5.90 7.99
N GLY A 274 8.72 4.90 7.33
CA GLY A 274 8.25 4.31 6.09
C GLY A 274 8.44 5.20 4.86
N HIS A 275 8.18 4.63 3.67
CA HIS A 275 8.20 5.36 2.41
C HIS A 275 6.77 5.62 1.94
N ARG A 276 6.37 6.89 1.80
CA ARG A 276 5.05 7.29 1.29
C ARG A 276 5.19 8.55 0.47
N GLY A 277 4.81 8.43 -0.79
CA GLY A 277 4.91 9.50 -1.76
C GLY A 277 4.95 8.98 -3.19
N ILE A 278 4.85 9.89 -4.14
CA ILE A 278 4.77 9.59 -5.57
C ILE A 278 6.03 10.05 -6.34
N ASN A 279 7.13 10.27 -5.64
CA ASN A 279 8.36 10.85 -6.21
C ASN A 279 9.62 10.23 -5.59
N GLN A 280 9.60 8.92 -5.36
CA GLN A 280 10.72 8.20 -4.75
C GLN A 280 11.64 7.66 -5.84
N PRO A 281 12.95 8.01 -5.84
CA PRO A 281 13.88 7.52 -6.82
C PRO A 281 14.37 6.10 -6.46
N VAL A 282 14.22 5.17 -7.39
CA VAL A 282 14.68 3.79 -7.28
C VAL A 282 15.59 3.47 -8.45
N ILE A 283 16.72 2.83 -8.19
CA ILE A 283 17.61 2.34 -9.24
C ILE A 283 17.26 0.88 -9.57
N ASP A 284 17.01 0.60 -10.85
CA ASP A 284 17.08 -0.76 -11.40
C ASP A 284 18.55 -1.11 -11.64
N LYS A 285 19.07 -2.07 -10.90
CA LYS A 285 20.46 -2.51 -10.95
C LYS A 285 20.81 -3.26 -12.25
N ASN A 286 19.81 -3.87 -12.92
CA ASN A 286 20.02 -4.62 -14.15
C ASN A 286 20.26 -3.69 -15.33
N THR A 287 19.56 -2.54 -15.35
CA THR A 287 19.66 -1.56 -16.46
C THR A 287 20.52 -0.35 -16.10
N GLY A 288 20.71 -0.08 -14.80
CA GLY A 288 21.32 1.15 -14.29
C GLY A 288 20.39 2.38 -14.40
N THR A 289 19.13 2.19 -14.75
CA THR A 289 18.15 3.27 -14.92
C THR A 289 17.58 3.68 -13.56
N VAL A 290 17.37 4.97 -13.36
CA VAL A 290 16.66 5.51 -12.20
C VAL A 290 15.21 5.78 -12.60
N GLU A 291 14.30 5.20 -11.85
CA GLU A 291 12.86 5.37 -12.01
C GLU A 291 12.31 6.24 -10.88
N ILE A 292 11.30 7.05 -11.17
CA ILE A 292 10.54 7.76 -10.16
C ILE A 292 9.29 6.96 -9.86
N THR A 293 9.11 6.57 -8.60
CA THR A 293 8.14 5.54 -8.22
C THR A 293 7.19 6.01 -7.13
N SER A 294 6.04 5.34 -7.03
CA SER A 294 5.03 5.56 -6.00
C SER A 294 5.18 4.54 -4.86
N HIS A 295 5.21 5.02 -3.62
CA HIS A 295 5.41 4.18 -2.43
C HIS A 295 4.34 4.37 -1.37
N ASN A 296 4.00 3.29 -0.70
CA ASN A 296 3.23 3.27 0.54
C ASN A 296 3.56 2.00 1.34
N HIS A 297 4.68 2.01 2.07
CA HIS A 297 5.03 0.89 2.94
C HIS A 297 5.74 1.34 4.22
N GLY A 298 5.54 0.59 5.30
CA GLY A 298 6.18 0.81 6.60
C GLY A 298 7.15 -0.28 6.98
N PHE A 299 7.21 -1.37 6.21
CA PHE A 299 8.16 -2.48 6.37
C PHE A 299 9.01 -2.63 5.12
N ALA A 300 10.18 -3.23 5.27
CA ALA A 300 11.11 -3.53 4.18
C ALA A 300 11.78 -4.89 4.39
N LEU A 301 12.33 -5.46 3.33
CA LEU A 301 13.10 -6.70 3.36
C LEU A 301 14.57 -6.45 3.76
N LYS A 302 15.11 -7.36 4.54
CA LYS A 302 16.53 -7.43 4.88
C LYS A 302 17.21 -8.47 3.99
N ALA A 303 17.60 -8.08 2.78
CA ALA A 303 18.29 -8.94 1.83
C ALA A 303 19.61 -8.28 1.39
N PRO A 304 20.62 -9.08 0.94
CA PRO A 304 21.89 -8.54 0.46
C PRO A 304 21.71 -7.81 -0.87
N THR A 305 22.20 -6.58 -0.97
CA THR A 305 22.02 -5.73 -2.14
C THR A 305 23.11 -5.89 -3.21
N ASP A 306 24.31 -6.36 -2.83
CA ASP A 306 25.50 -6.29 -3.69
C ASP A 306 25.97 -7.66 -4.21
N VAL A 307 25.32 -8.73 -3.78
CA VAL A 307 25.67 -10.11 -4.15
C VAL A 307 24.39 -10.92 -4.42
N GLN A 308 24.53 -11.93 -5.28
CA GLN A 308 23.50 -12.95 -5.42
C GLN A 308 23.37 -13.76 -4.14
N PHE A 309 22.16 -14.18 -3.84
CA PHE A 309 21.87 -15.03 -2.70
C PHE A 309 21.36 -16.41 -3.14
N SER A 310 21.60 -17.42 -2.32
CA SER A 310 21.08 -18.76 -2.53
C SER A 310 19.93 -19.07 -1.58
N THR A 311 18.90 -19.71 -2.11
CA THR A 311 17.75 -20.18 -1.36
C THR A 311 17.48 -21.65 -1.68
N VAL A 312 16.55 -22.29 -0.97
CA VAL A 312 16.09 -23.65 -1.31
C VAL A 312 15.33 -23.70 -2.65
N TYR A 313 14.98 -22.54 -3.22
CA TYR A 313 14.27 -22.40 -4.50
C TYR A 313 15.21 -21.99 -5.65
N GLY A 314 16.50 -21.84 -5.40
CA GLY A 314 17.50 -21.45 -6.39
C GLY A 314 18.22 -20.16 -6.03
N THR A 315 18.95 -19.62 -6.99
CA THR A 315 19.70 -18.37 -6.87
C THR A 315 18.80 -17.17 -7.15
N GLY A 316 18.99 -16.10 -6.41
CA GLY A 316 18.30 -14.84 -6.63
C GLY A 316 19.18 -13.62 -6.41
N GLU A 317 18.65 -12.46 -6.71
CA GLU A 317 19.33 -11.18 -6.52
C GLU A 317 18.35 -10.05 -6.22
N VAL A 318 18.84 -8.99 -5.58
CA VAL A 318 18.14 -7.73 -5.42
C VAL A 318 18.28 -6.94 -6.72
N THR A 319 17.14 -6.64 -7.34
CA THR A 319 17.06 -5.93 -8.62
C THR A 319 16.90 -4.43 -8.49
N HIS A 320 16.22 -3.96 -7.45
CA HIS A 320 15.90 -2.54 -7.25
C HIS A 320 16.29 -2.10 -5.85
N VAL A 321 16.79 -0.87 -5.73
CA VAL A 321 17.23 -0.27 -4.47
C VAL A 321 16.82 1.20 -4.43
N SER A 322 16.30 1.66 -3.29
CA SER A 322 16.00 3.06 -3.02
C SER A 322 17.29 3.90 -3.02
N LEU A 323 17.31 4.98 -3.77
CA LEU A 323 18.45 5.91 -3.79
C LEU A 323 18.49 6.84 -2.55
N ASN A 324 17.40 6.91 -1.79
CA ASN A 324 17.34 7.76 -0.60
C ASN A 324 18.07 7.15 0.60
N ASP A 325 18.00 5.82 0.77
CA ASP A 325 18.46 5.14 1.99
C ASP A 325 18.95 3.70 1.78
N GLY A 326 18.99 3.21 0.55
CA GLY A 326 19.51 1.88 0.22
C GLY A 326 18.56 0.71 0.57
N VAL A 327 17.30 0.99 0.87
CA VAL A 327 16.28 -0.04 1.13
C VAL A 327 16.07 -0.90 -0.11
N VAL A 328 15.86 -2.21 0.09
CA VAL A 328 15.55 -3.17 -0.97
C VAL A 328 14.16 -2.87 -1.54
N GLU A 329 14.12 -2.60 -2.83
CA GLU A 329 12.91 -2.21 -3.56
C GLU A 329 12.48 -3.23 -4.62
N GLY A 330 13.24 -4.30 -4.81
CA GLY A 330 12.86 -5.39 -5.71
C GLY A 330 13.83 -6.54 -5.66
N LEU A 331 13.33 -7.74 -5.98
CA LEU A 331 14.12 -8.95 -6.09
C LEU A 331 13.61 -9.85 -7.22
N GLN A 332 14.48 -10.77 -7.69
CA GLN A 332 14.11 -11.84 -8.61
C GLN A 332 14.83 -13.13 -8.27
N LEU A 333 14.24 -14.27 -8.67
CA LEU A 333 14.93 -15.54 -8.78
C LEU A 333 15.45 -15.70 -10.22
N LEU A 334 16.63 -16.28 -10.34
CA LEU A 334 17.28 -16.55 -11.64
C LEU A 334 16.92 -17.94 -12.18
N ASP A 335 16.65 -18.88 -11.29
CA ASP A 335 16.36 -20.27 -11.60
C ASP A 335 14.86 -20.60 -11.61
N ARG A 336 14.01 -19.64 -11.23
CA ARG A 336 12.55 -19.79 -11.17
C ARG A 336 11.85 -18.51 -11.66
N PRO A 337 10.64 -18.62 -12.21
CA PRO A 337 9.92 -17.50 -12.78
C PRO A 337 9.25 -16.64 -11.68
N ALA A 338 10.03 -15.96 -10.83
CA ALA A 338 9.51 -15.14 -9.76
C ALA A 338 10.28 -13.83 -9.60
N PHE A 339 9.54 -12.72 -9.52
CA PHE A 339 10.09 -11.41 -9.19
C PHE A 339 9.08 -10.56 -8.43
N SER A 340 9.56 -9.49 -7.80
CA SER A 340 8.71 -8.57 -7.05
C SER A 340 9.34 -7.19 -6.91
N VAL A 341 8.48 -6.18 -6.65
CA VAL A 341 8.90 -4.82 -6.34
C VAL A 341 8.16 -4.30 -5.11
N GLN A 342 8.83 -3.46 -4.32
CA GLN A 342 8.28 -2.89 -3.09
C GLN A 342 7.37 -1.68 -3.37
N TYR A 343 7.63 -0.95 -4.43
CA TYR A 343 6.85 0.19 -4.88
C TYR A 343 5.66 -0.22 -5.75
N HIS A 344 4.85 0.75 -6.17
CA HIS A 344 3.59 0.55 -6.88
C HIS A 344 3.73 0.91 -8.38
N PRO A 345 4.02 -0.06 -9.29
CA PRO A 345 4.15 0.21 -10.74
C PRO A 345 2.81 0.55 -11.41
N GLU A 346 1.68 0.23 -10.78
CA GLU A 346 0.36 0.67 -11.21
C GLU A 346 0.14 2.17 -10.99
N ALA A 347 1.02 2.79 -10.22
CA ALA A 347 0.97 4.19 -9.78
C ALA A 347 -0.34 4.54 -9.06
N ALA A 348 -1.30 5.16 -9.68
CA ALA A 348 -2.60 5.61 -9.21
C ALA A 348 -2.61 6.16 -7.75
N ALA A 349 -2.15 7.37 -7.49
CA ALA A 349 -1.56 8.36 -8.39
C ALA A 349 -0.02 8.24 -8.43
N GLY A 350 0.59 8.80 -9.46
CA GLY A 350 2.06 8.86 -9.55
C GLY A 350 2.59 8.67 -10.98
N PRO A 351 3.91 8.60 -11.14
CA PRO A 351 4.56 8.37 -12.41
C PRO A 351 4.36 6.92 -12.89
N HIS A 352 4.43 6.74 -14.21
CA HIS A 352 4.24 5.44 -14.87
C HIS A 352 5.55 4.82 -15.35
N ASP A 353 6.69 5.28 -14.88
CA ASP A 353 8.03 4.81 -15.29
C ASP A 353 8.16 3.30 -15.17
N ALA A 354 7.58 2.72 -14.12
CA ALA A 354 7.66 1.30 -13.81
C ALA A 354 6.53 0.43 -14.41
N ALA A 355 5.63 1.00 -15.21
CA ALA A 355 4.48 0.26 -15.77
C ALA A 355 4.89 -0.95 -16.64
N TYR A 356 6.11 -0.96 -17.18
CA TYR A 356 6.68 -2.07 -17.95
C TYR A 356 6.82 -3.38 -17.15
N LEU A 357 6.78 -3.33 -15.81
CA LEU A 357 6.84 -4.52 -14.97
C LEU A 357 5.64 -5.45 -15.17
N PHE A 358 4.49 -4.89 -15.54
CA PHE A 358 3.34 -5.70 -15.95
C PHE A 358 3.60 -6.41 -17.29
N ASP A 359 4.29 -5.76 -18.23
CA ASP A 359 4.70 -6.38 -19.51
C ASP A 359 5.73 -7.49 -19.25
N ARG A 360 6.68 -7.26 -18.34
CA ARG A 360 7.64 -8.27 -17.89
C ARG A 360 6.95 -9.50 -17.29
N PHE A 361 5.86 -9.31 -16.53
CA PHE A 361 5.10 -10.44 -15.99
C PHE A 361 4.40 -11.24 -17.11
N VAL A 362 3.83 -10.56 -18.11
CA VAL A 362 3.24 -11.20 -19.29
C VAL A 362 4.30 -11.98 -20.09
N GLU A 363 5.48 -11.43 -20.29
CA GLU A 363 6.60 -12.12 -20.92
C GLU A 363 7.05 -13.36 -20.14
N LEU A 364 7.07 -13.27 -18.81
CA LEU A 364 7.44 -14.38 -17.95
C LEU A 364 6.45 -15.56 -18.11
N MET A 365 5.14 -15.28 -18.14
CA MET A 365 4.11 -16.29 -18.41
C MET A 365 4.25 -16.88 -19.82
N SER A 366 4.52 -16.05 -20.84
CA SER A 366 4.67 -16.51 -22.22
C SER A 366 5.79 -17.53 -22.41
N LYS A 367 6.89 -17.41 -21.66
CA LYS A 367 8.04 -18.32 -21.72
C LYS A 367 7.72 -19.71 -21.16
N GLN A 368 6.81 -19.80 -20.19
CA GLN A 368 6.39 -21.08 -19.60
C GLN A 368 5.43 -21.87 -20.51
N VAL A 369 4.61 -21.18 -21.31
CA VAL A 369 3.70 -21.83 -22.27
C VAL A 369 4.45 -22.41 -23.47
N ALA A 370 5.66 -21.94 -23.73
CA ALA A 370 6.48 -22.36 -24.89
C ALA A 370 7.35 -23.60 -24.62
N VAL A 371 7.34 -24.16 -23.42
CA VAL A 371 8.04 -25.39 -23.00
C VAL A 371 7.04 -26.53 -22.85
#